data_06c849a9e14446ee6002526a1b1ed902
#
_entry.id   06c849a9e14446ee6002526a1b1ed902
#
_cell.length_a   1.000
_cell.length_b   1.000
_cell.length_c   1.000
_cell.angle_alpha   90.00
_cell.angle_beta   90.00
_cell.angle_gamma   90.00
#
_symmetry.space_group_name_H-M   'P 1'
#
loop_
_entity.id
_entity.type
_entity.pdbx_description
1 polymer ?
#
loop_
_entity_poly.entity_id
_entity_poly.type
_entity_poly.pdbx_seq_one_letter_code
_entity_poly.pdbx_strand_id
1 'polypeptide(L)'
;MSLKLAVGVTHKNVRMQMHQSPDIRRMIAEIHHAFTPQLIVMDGLEIFVDGGPMSGKRVNAGIIAAGTDRIAIDAVGLAVLKHHGSNDAIMSKKIFEQEQIARAVEIGLGVKSPDQIEIVTADADSRAYAANLKQILAQG
;
A
#
# COMPACT_ATOMS: atom_id res chain seq x y z
N MET A 1 -1.73 -1.70 -4.77
CA MET A 1 -0.78 -1.97 -3.70
C MET A 1 -0.71 -3.47 -3.47
N SER A 2 0.37 -3.97 -2.92
CA SER A 2 0.76 -5.38 -2.95
C SER A 2 -0.24 -6.32 -2.26
N LEU A 3 -0.74 -5.95 -1.09
CA LEU A 3 -1.72 -6.76 -0.37
C LEU A 3 -2.98 -7.00 -1.21
N LYS A 4 -3.51 -5.98 -1.85
CA LYS A 4 -4.74 -6.12 -2.66
C LYS A 4 -4.53 -6.95 -3.93
N LEU A 5 -3.31 -6.97 -4.48
CA LEU A 5 -3.00 -7.76 -5.69
C LEU A 5 -3.30 -9.25 -5.48
N ALA A 6 -3.09 -9.77 -4.28
CA ALA A 6 -3.35 -11.15 -3.92
C ALA A 6 -4.80 -11.60 -4.14
N VAL A 7 -5.76 -10.69 -4.12
CA VAL A 7 -7.17 -10.99 -4.47
C VAL A 7 -7.27 -11.59 -5.88
N GLY A 8 -6.40 -11.16 -6.80
CA GLY A 8 -6.38 -11.65 -8.18
C GLY A 8 -6.05 -13.13 -8.33
N VAL A 9 -5.30 -13.71 -7.40
CA VAL A 9 -4.90 -15.14 -7.44
C VAL A 9 -5.88 -16.05 -6.68
N THR A 10 -6.89 -15.49 -6.02
CA THR A 10 -7.92 -16.28 -5.35
C THR A 10 -8.92 -16.87 -6.35
N HIS A 11 -9.52 -18.02 -6.00
CA HIS A 11 -10.59 -18.61 -6.80
C HIS A 11 -11.77 -17.63 -6.94
N LYS A 12 -12.43 -17.63 -8.10
CA LYS A 12 -13.51 -16.67 -8.42
C LYS A 12 -14.62 -16.60 -7.35
N ASN A 13 -14.99 -17.71 -6.74
CA ASN A 13 -16.05 -17.75 -5.72
C ASN A 13 -15.60 -17.06 -4.43
N VAL A 14 -14.34 -17.26 -4.01
CA VAL A 14 -13.76 -16.58 -2.84
C VAL A 14 -13.68 -15.08 -3.10
N ARG A 15 -13.21 -14.67 -4.28
CA ARG A 15 -13.15 -13.26 -4.67
C ARG A 15 -14.52 -12.59 -4.65
N MET A 16 -15.57 -13.29 -5.15
CA MET A 16 -16.93 -12.77 -5.13
C MET A 16 -17.45 -12.61 -3.69
N GLN A 17 -17.22 -13.59 -2.81
CA GLN A 17 -17.54 -13.51 -1.38
C GLN A 17 -16.81 -12.35 -0.69
N MET A 18 -15.52 -12.16 -0.98
CA MET A 18 -14.76 -11.03 -0.45
C MET A 18 -15.36 -9.69 -0.84
N HIS A 19 -15.76 -9.51 -2.11
CA HIS A 19 -16.37 -8.26 -2.57
C HIS A 19 -17.75 -7.97 -1.95
N GLN A 20 -18.43 -8.98 -1.47
CA GLN A 20 -19.73 -8.84 -0.79
C GLN A 20 -19.57 -8.67 0.73
N SER A 21 -18.38 -8.88 1.28
CA SER A 21 -18.13 -8.80 2.72
C SER A 21 -17.82 -7.36 3.16
N PRO A 22 -18.38 -6.89 4.27
CA PRO A 22 -17.95 -5.65 4.91
C PRO A 22 -16.49 -5.71 5.38
N ASP A 23 -15.97 -6.92 5.65
CA ASP A 23 -14.62 -7.17 6.16
C ASP A 23 -13.58 -7.37 5.04
N ILE A 24 -13.90 -7.00 3.80
CA ILE A 24 -13.02 -7.21 2.64
C ILE A 24 -11.57 -6.79 2.88
N ARG A 25 -11.34 -5.67 3.59
CA ARG A 25 -10.00 -5.16 3.86
C ARG A 25 -9.19 -6.06 4.78
N ARG A 26 -9.84 -6.67 5.76
CA ARG A 26 -9.23 -7.65 6.66
C ARG A 26 -8.96 -8.96 5.91
N MET A 27 -9.92 -9.44 5.12
CA MET A 27 -9.78 -10.63 4.28
C MET A 27 -8.62 -10.50 3.27
N ILE A 28 -8.41 -9.31 2.70
CA ILE A 28 -7.27 -9.02 1.83
C ILE A 28 -5.92 -9.28 2.53
N ALA A 29 -5.79 -8.92 3.80
CA ALA A 29 -4.59 -9.24 4.56
C ALA A 29 -4.48 -10.76 4.83
N GLU A 30 -5.58 -11.39 5.21
CA GLU A 30 -5.62 -12.81 5.64
C GLU A 30 -5.26 -13.81 4.53
N ILE A 31 -5.60 -13.54 3.27
CA ILE A 31 -5.19 -14.43 2.16
C ILE A 31 -3.67 -14.55 2.00
N HIS A 32 -2.92 -13.60 2.55
CA HIS A 32 -1.44 -13.63 2.52
C HIS A 32 -0.82 -14.68 3.45
N HIS A 33 -1.60 -15.38 4.28
CA HIS A 33 -1.11 -16.57 4.98
C HIS A 33 -0.75 -17.71 4.00
N ALA A 34 -1.37 -17.74 2.82
CA ALA A 34 -1.17 -18.81 1.86
C ALA A 34 0.16 -18.72 1.08
N PHE A 35 0.82 -17.56 1.07
CA PHE A 35 2.06 -17.37 0.32
C PHE A 35 2.87 -16.16 0.82
N THR A 36 4.17 -16.18 0.49
CA THR A 36 5.08 -15.07 0.79
C THR A 36 5.77 -14.64 -0.50
N PRO A 37 5.53 -13.42 -1.02
CA PRO A 37 6.24 -12.92 -2.18
C PRO A 37 7.71 -12.69 -1.83
N GLN A 38 8.61 -13.04 -2.74
CA GLN A 38 10.04 -12.80 -2.58
C GLN A 38 10.47 -11.42 -3.06
N LEU A 39 9.73 -10.88 -4.03
CA LEU A 39 9.92 -9.52 -4.54
C LEU A 39 8.56 -8.94 -4.87
N ILE A 40 8.39 -7.68 -4.52
CA ILE A 40 7.22 -6.88 -4.85
C ILE A 40 7.71 -5.66 -5.61
N VAL A 41 7.14 -5.42 -6.78
CA VAL A 41 7.37 -4.21 -7.57
C VAL A 41 6.07 -3.45 -7.68
N MET A 42 6.09 -2.19 -7.28
CA MET A 42 4.94 -1.30 -7.34
C MET A 42 5.19 -0.24 -8.41
N ASP A 43 4.37 -0.24 -9.44
CA ASP A 43 4.29 0.82 -10.43
C ASP A 43 3.46 1.98 -9.85
N GLY A 44 4.05 3.15 -9.85
CA GLY A 44 3.47 4.41 -9.43
C GLY A 44 3.77 5.53 -10.44
N LEU A 45 3.92 5.21 -11.74
CA LEU A 45 4.13 6.24 -12.76
C LEU A 45 2.93 7.17 -12.83
N GLU A 46 1.74 6.62 -13.02
CA GLU A 46 0.46 7.33 -12.93
C GLU A 46 -0.42 6.66 -11.88
N ILE A 47 -0.93 7.43 -10.93
CA ILE A 47 -1.72 6.89 -9.82
C ILE A 47 -3.09 7.55 -9.73
N PHE A 48 -4.10 6.79 -9.30
CA PHE A 48 -5.39 7.35 -8.90
C PHE A 48 -5.30 7.87 -7.46
N VAL A 49 -5.47 9.16 -7.26
CA VAL A 49 -5.56 9.77 -5.92
C VAL A 49 -6.98 9.76 -5.38
N ASP A 50 -7.95 9.66 -6.28
CA ASP A 50 -9.36 9.47 -5.94
C ASP A 50 -10.07 8.67 -7.03
N GLY A 51 -11.07 7.85 -6.65
CA GLY A 51 -11.75 6.95 -7.57
C GLY A 51 -10.90 5.75 -8.01
N GLY A 52 -10.99 5.40 -9.32
CA GLY A 52 -10.29 4.23 -9.88
C GLY A 52 -11.06 2.90 -9.68
N PRO A 53 -10.70 1.84 -10.40
CA PRO A 53 -9.68 1.80 -11.47
C PRO A 53 -10.21 2.27 -12.84
N MET A 54 -11.53 2.41 -13.03
CA MET A 54 -12.12 2.73 -14.34
C MET A 54 -12.18 4.23 -14.61
N SER A 55 -12.43 5.04 -13.57
CA SER A 55 -12.50 6.50 -13.65
C SER A 55 -12.08 7.12 -12.31
N GLY A 56 -11.57 8.34 -12.35
CA GLY A 56 -11.14 9.06 -11.14
C GLY A 56 -10.06 10.08 -11.43
N LYS A 57 -9.65 10.80 -10.39
CA LYS A 57 -8.57 11.79 -10.46
C LYS A 57 -7.22 11.09 -10.49
N ARG A 58 -6.44 11.33 -11.54
CA ARG A 58 -5.07 10.80 -11.69
C ARG A 58 -4.03 11.89 -11.53
N VAL A 59 -2.87 11.48 -11.08
CA VAL A 59 -1.65 12.30 -11.05
C VAL A 59 -0.46 11.47 -11.50
N ASN A 60 0.52 12.14 -12.11
CA ASN A 60 1.81 11.53 -12.42
C ASN A 60 2.69 11.61 -11.16
N ALA A 61 2.92 10.49 -10.50
CA ALA A 61 3.82 10.40 -9.35
C ALA A 61 5.25 10.02 -9.78
N GLY A 62 5.41 9.41 -10.97
CA GLY A 62 6.72 9.19 -11.60
C GLY A 62 7.64 8.24 -10.85
N ILE A 63 7.10 7.29 -10.07
CA ILE A 63 7.89 6.39 -9.25
C ILE A 63 7.74 4.92 -9.64
N ILE A 64 8.79 4.15 -9.38
CA ILE A 64 8.76 2.70 -9.24
C ILE A 64 9.38 2.37 -7.89
N ALA A 65 8.70 1.56 -7.08
CA ALA A 65 9.21 1.09 -5.81
C ALA A 65 9.30 -0.44 -5.80
N ALA A 66 10.34 -0.98 -5.19
CA ALA A 66 10.50 -2.42 -5.04
C ALA A 66 10.95 -2.75 -3.60
N GLY A 67 10.55 -3.94 -3.13
CA GLY A 67 10.93 -4.42 -1.80
C GLY A 67 10.46 -5.84 -1.56
N THR A 68 10.85 -6.40 -0.43
CA THR A 68 10.50 -7.77 -0.04
C THR A 68 9.40 -7.83 1.00
N ASP A 69 9.15 -6.70 1.70
CA ASP A 69 8.11 -6.62 2.72
C ASP A 69 6.83 -5.98 2.14
N ARG A 70 5.74 -6.73 2.20
CA ARG A 70 4.46 -6.34 1.63
C ARG A 70 3.79 -5.18 2.38
N ILE A 71 4.02 -5.08 3.69
CA ILE A 71 3.49 -3.97 4.50
C ILE A 71 4.28 -2.71 4.21
N ALA A 72 5.62 -2.80 4.14
CA ALA A 72 6.46 -1.66 3.81
C ALA A 72 6.10 -1.06 2.44
N ILE A 73 5.94 -1.89 1.41
CA ILE A 73 5.55 -1.43 0.06
C ILE A 73 4.16 -0.76 0.09
N ASP A 74 3.18 -1.34 0.78
CA ASP A 74 1.84 -0.74 0.87
C ASP A 74 1.84 0.55 1.71
N ALA A 75 2.63 0.62 2.78
CA ALA A 75 2.80 1.83 3.59
C ALA A 75 3.45 2.96 2.78
N VAL A 76 4.50 2.67 2.02
CA VAL A 76 5.12 3.63 1.10
C VAL A 76 4.11 4.06 0.02
N GLY A 77 3.34 3.15 -0.55
CA GLY A 77 2.28 3.48 -1.51
C GLY A 77 1.20 4.41 -0.92
N LEU A 78 0.82 4.23 0.34
CA LEU A 78 -0.09 5.16 1.04
C LEU A 78 0.58 6.51 1.30
N ALA A 79 1.88 6.55 1.63
CA ALA A 79 2.61 7.80 1.77
C ALA A 79 2.66 8.57 0.44
N VAL A 80 2.83 7.88 -0.69
CA VAL A 80 2.73 8.49 -2.03
C VAL A 80 1.34 9.08 -2.27
N LEU A 81 0.27 8.34 -1.97
CA LEU A 81 -1.10 8.85 -2.10
C LEU A 81 -1.35 10.09 -1.21
N LYS A 82 -0.88 10.07 0.04
CA LYS A 82 -0.97 11.22 0.94
C LYS A 82 -0.18 12.42 0.42
N HIS A 83 1.03 12.19 -0.13
CA HIS A 83 1.86 13.25 -0.70
C HIS A 83 1.15 14.01 -1.83
N HIS A 84 0.42 13.30 -2.68
CA HIS A 84 -0.31 13.88 -3.81
C HIS A 84 -1.74 14.33 -3.49
N GLY A 85 -2.18 14.18 -2.23
CA GLY A 85 -3.53 14.52 -1.80
C GLY A 85 -4.57 13.51 -2.32
N SER A 86 -4.93 12.57 -1.48
CA SER A 86 -5.91 11.53 -1.79
C SER A 86 -7.29 11.85 -1.18
N ASN A 87 -8.21 10.89 -1.23
CA ASN A 87 -9.54 11.04 -0.63
C ASN A 87 -9.49 10.99 0.91
N ASP A 88 -10.56 11.44 1.54
CA ASP A 88 -10.66 11.55 3.00
C ASP A 88 -10.42 10.23 3.74
N ALA A 89 -10.81 9.10 3.15
CA ALA A 89 -10.62 7.79 3.76
C ALA A 89 -9.12 7.43 3.95
N ILE A 90 -8.26 7.97 3.06
CA ILE A 90 -6.80 7.80 3.15
C ILE A 90 -6.18 8.93 3.97
N MET A 91 -6.63 10.18 3.74
CA MET A 91 -6.02 11.35 4.35
C MET A 91 -6.28 11.44 5.88
N SER A 92 -7.47 11.02 6.34
CA SER A 92 -7.90 11.16 7.74
C SER A 92 -7.29 10.15 8.72
N LYS A 93 -6.71 9.05 8.23
CA LYS A 93 -6.14 8.00 9.08
C LYS A 93 -4.63 7.96 8.96
N LYS A 94 -3.96 7.56 10.03
CA LYS A 94 -2.56 7.18 9.97
C LYS A 94 -2.35 5.96 9.08
N ILE A 95 -1.17 5.85 8.47
CA ILE A 95 -0.87 4.79 7.50
C ILE A 95 -1.02 3.40 8.15
N PHE A 96 -0.46 3.21 9.34
CA PHE A 96 -0.54 1.94 10.06
C PHE A 96 -1.89 1.70 10.75
N GLU A 97 -2.78 2.69 10.81
CA GLU A 97 -4.17 2.57 11.25
C GLU A 97 -5.14 2.25 10.09
N GLN A 98 -4.67 2.26 8.84
CA GLN A 98 -5.47 1.80 7.71
C GLN A 98 -5.79 0.31 7.91
N GLU A 99 -7.06 -0.03 7.87
CA GLU A 99 -7.60 -1.35 8.29
C GLU A 99 -6.85 -2.54 7.67
N GLN A 100 -6.52 -2.45 6.38
CA GLN A 100 -5.80 -3.51 5.67
C GLN A 100 -4.36 -3.67 6.19
N ILE A 101 -3.65 -2.56 6.47
CA ILE A 101 -2.31 -2.58 7.04
C ILE A 101 -2.35 -3.02 8.48
N ALA A 102 -3.24 -2.45 9.29
CA ALA A 102 -3.39 -2.84 10.70
C ALA A 102 -3.63 -4.34 10.85
N ARG A 103 -4.50 -4.92 10.02
CA ARG A 103 -4.73 -6.38 10.03
C ARG A 103 -3.49 -7.16 9.59
N ALA A 104 -2.78 -6.70 8.57
CA ALA A 104 -1.55 -7.35 8.11
C ALA A 104 -0.47 -7.35 9.20
N VAL A 105 -0.34 -6.26 9.96
CA VAL A 105 0.55 -6.15 11.13
C VAL A 105 0.13 -7.12 12.24
N GLU A 106 -1.17 -7.13 12.58
CA GLU A 106 -1.75 -8.01 13.62
C GLU A 106 -1.42 -9.49 13.37
N ILE A 107 -1.51 -9.94 12.12
CA ILE A 107 -1.23 -11.33 11.74
C ILE A 107 0.23 -11.58 11.32
N GLY A 108 1.13 -10.61 11.54
CA GLY A 108 2.57 -10.81 11.41
C GLY A 108 3.11 -10.93 9.99
N LEU A 109 2.54 -10.22 9.02
CA LEU A 109 2.93 -10.33 7.61
C LEU A 109 4.18 -9.52 7.21
N GLY A 110 4.75 -8.72 8.10
CA GLY A 110 5.91 -7.90 7.81
C GLY A 110 6.20 -6.87 8.90
N VAL A 111 6.73 -5.71 8.51
CA VAL A 111 7.05 -4.59 9.42
C VAL A 111 5.83 -4.13 10.21
N LYS A 112 6.06 -3.64 11.43
CA LYS A 112 5.00 -3.28 12.38
C LYS A 112 4.82 -1.77 12.55
N SER A 113 5.79 -0.98 12.09
CA SER A 113 5.85 0.47 12.31
C SER A 113 6.70 1.17 11.26
N PRO A 114 6.54 2.50 11.09
CA PRO A 114 7.29 3.27 10.08
C PRO A 114 8.81 3.25 10.27
N ASP A 115 9.28 3.18 11.50
CA ASP A 115 10.72 3.16 11.85
C ASP A 115 11.45 1.91 11.37
N GLN A 116 10.72 0.85 11.04
CA GLN A 116 11.25 -0.37 10.44
C GLN A 116 11.38 -0.30 8.91
N ILE A 117 10.96 0.80 8.29
CA ILE A 117 10.99 0.97 6.82
C ILE A 117 12.18 1.83 6.43
N GLU A 118 13.12 1.25 5.71
CA GLU A 118 14.19 1.97 5.06
C GLU A 118 13.85 2.19 3.58
N ILE A 119 13.87 3.45 3.12
CA ILE A 119 13.73 3.79 1.69
C ILE A 119 15.13 4.10 1.15
N VAL A 120 15.61 3.26 0.26
CA VAL A 120 16.89 3.39 -0.42
C VAL A 120 16.68 3.97 -1.81
N THR A 121 17.51 4.92 -2.21
CA THR A 121 17.41 5.62 -3.50
C THR A 121 18.77 5.74 -4.16
N ALA A 122 18.82 5.77 -5.49
CA ALA A 122 20.04 5.80 -6.26
C ALA A 122 20.54 7.21 -6.61
N ASP A 123 19.64 8.17 -6.74
CA ASP A 123 19.91 9.54 -7.26
C ASP A 123 19.42 10.64 -6.31
N ALA A 124 19.73 11.92 -6.64
CA ALA A 124 19.42 13.06 -5.81
C ALA A 124 17.92 13.38 -5.76
N ASP A 125 17.23 13.28 -6.91
CA ASP A 125 15.80 13.62 -7.01
C ASP A 125 14.97 12.58 -6.23
N SER A 126 15.28 11.31 -6.41
CA SER A 126 14.67 10.22 -5.63
C SER A 126 14.92 10.36 -4.13
N ARG A 127 16.10 10.86 -3.71
CA ARG A 127 16.39 11.13 -2.28
C ARG A 127 15.50 12.23 -1.71
N ALA A 128 15.32 13.32 -2.44
CA ALA A 128 14.46 14.41 -2.00
C ALA A 128 12.99 13.95 -1.87
N TYR A 129 12.51 13.18 -2.84
CA TYR A 129 11.17 12.61 -2.79
C TYR A 129 11.01 11.62 -1.61
N ALA A 130 11.97 10.71 -1.43
CA ALA A 130 11.97 9.75 -0.33
C ALA A 130 12.00 10.43 1.05
N ALA A 131 12.68 11.58 1.19
CA ALA A 131 12.68 12.35 2.44
C ALA A 131 11.26 12.84 2.80
N ASN A 132 10.50 13.33 1.81
CA ASN A 132 9.11 13.71 2.00
C ASN A 132 8.24 12.51 2.41
N LEU A 133 8.41 11.35 1.74
CA LEU A 133 7.66 10.15 2.08
C LEU A 133 8.00 9.65 3.51
N LYS A 134 9.27 9.73 3.93
CA LYS A 134 9.67 9.38 5.31
C LYS A 134 8.99 10.27 6.34
N GLN A 135 8.87 11.57 6.08
CA GLN A 135 8.13 12.48 6.98
C GLN A 135 6.65 12.10 7.08
N ILE A 136 6.00 11.80 5.95
CA ILE A 136 4.60 11.38 5.91
C ILE A 136 4.41 10.04 6.66
N LEU A 137 5.31 9.08 6.46
CA LEU A 137 5.31 7.81 7.17
C LEU A 137 5.43 7.99 8.69
N ALA A 138 6.29 8.89 9.14
CA ALA A 138 6.52 9.15 10.56
C ALA A 138 5.34 9.88 11.23
N GLN A 139 4.62 10.72 10.48
CA GLN A 139 3.44 11.43 10.97
C GLN A 139 2.18 10.55 10.97
N GLY A 140 2.19 9.51 10.17
CA GLY A 140 1.12 8.53 9.99
C GLY A 140 0.22 8.82 8.81
#